data_2220cd56d832b6d0fc1e6d59b91c566a
#
_entry.id   2220cd56d832b6d0fc1e6d59b91c566a
#
_cell.length_a   1.000
_cell.length_b   1.000
_cell.length_c   1.000
_cell.angle_alpha   90.00
_cell.angle_beta   90.00
_cell.angle_gamma   90.00
#
_symmetry.space_group_name_H-M   'P 1'
#
loop_
_entity.id
_entity.type
_entity.pdbx_description
1 polymer ?
#
loop_
_entity_poly.entity_id
_entity_poly.type
_entity_poly.pdbx_seq_one_letter_code
_entity_poly.pdbx_strand_id
1 'polypeptide(L)'
;MAFIRTILTVVLFAVAASAVAAQSVKSGEYGSLTIGKDAKGRLTGHFFEALGVEDEGKPRFTCGFLLQAEPSADGEYTVMTWHPNSPAEPIFGKLIAVTGGVLLRLNEAHGGCGMVAPDISSEDGQRFELTSAGDWIAAGWVRSPQAFFHKEAKASTRERAFIVKDDLVVILARRGDWADVKFTNTAGRSTRGWIKLEDLYPDEPF
;
A
#
# COMPACT_ATOMS: atom_id res chain seq x y z
N MET A 1 68.95 -41.08 -18.20
CA MET A 1 67.43 -41.17 -18.25
C MET A 1 66.90 -40.16 -17.30
N ALA A 2 66.32 -39.04 -17.85
CA ALA A 2 65.77 -37.93 -17.04
C ALA A 2 64.23 -38.03 -17.14
N PHE A 3 63.58 -38.19 -15.98
CA PHE A 3 62.11 -38.19 -15.89
C PHE A 3 61.61 -36.78 -15.74
N ILE A 4 60.93 -36.24 -16.72
CA ILE A 4 60.19 -34.98 -16.68
C ILE A 4 58.83 -35.25 -16.00
N ARG A 5 58.64 -34.68 -14.79
CA ARG A 5 57.33 -34.67 -14.13
C ARG A 5 56.54 -33.44 -14.58
N THR A 6 55.51 -33.66 -15.35
CA THR A 6 54.56 -32.62 -15.74
C THR A 6 53.59 -32.41 -14.59
N ILE A 7 53.58 -31.22 -14.00
CA ILE A 7 52.61 -30.81 -12.97
C ILE A 7 51.43 -30.18 -13.71
N LEU A 8 50.28 -30.84 -13.61
CA LEU A 8 49.00 -30.35 -14.15
C LEU A 8 48.33 -29.45 -13.11
N THR A 9 48.39 -28.14 -13.30
CA THR A 9 47.72 -27.18 -12.44
C THR A 9 46.26 -27.04 -12.80
N VAL A 10 45.35 -27.59 -11.99
CA VAL A 10 43.91 -27.43 -12.15
C VAL A 10 43.50 -26.08 -11.53
N VAL A 11 43.09 -25.10 -12.35
CA VAL A 11 42.55 -23.83 -11.92
C VAL A 11 41.04 -24.01 -11.71
N LEU A 12 40.60 -24.03 -10.46
CA LEU A 12 39.16 -24.03 -10.09
C LEU A 12 38.63 -22.60 -10.24
N PHE A 13 37.78 -22.35 -11.21
CA PHE A 13 37.00 -21.14 -11.30
C PHE A 13 35.78 -21.25 -10.34
N ALA A 14 35.83 -20.56 -9.24
CA ALA A 14 34.66 -20.37 -8.37
C ALA A 14 33.71 -19.34 -9.01
N VAL A 15 32.61 -19.80 -9.58
CA VAL A 15 31.51 -18.95 -10.05
C VAL A 15 30.76 -18.46 -8.81
N ALA A 16 30.96 -17.22 -8.40
CA ALA A 16 30.17 -16.58 -7.38
C ALA A 16 28.77 -16.29 -7.94
N ALA A 17 27.79 -17.11 -7.57
CA ALA A 17 26.38 -16.81 -7.84
C ALA A 17 25.98 -15.60 -6.98
N SER A 18 25.89 -14.42 -7.61
CA SER A 18 25.32 -13.24 -6.98
C SER A 18 23.82 -13.51 -6.76
N ALA A 19 23.41 -13.76 -5.51
CA ALA A 19 22.02 -13.80 -5.16
C ALA A 19 21.44 -12.39 -5.38
N VAL A 20 20.64 -12.21 -6.42
CA VAL A 20 19.83 -11.01 -6.61
C VAL A 20 18.82 -11.03 -5.45
N ALA A 21 19.02 -10.14 -4.49
CA ALA A 21 18.08 -9.98 -3.38
C ALA A 21 16.70 -9.65 -3.98
N ALA A 22 15.72 -10.51 -3.74
CA ALA A 22 14.35 -10.28 -4.19
C ALA A 22 13.88 -8.93 -3.63
N GLN A 23 13.47 -8.05 -4.53
CA GLN A 23 12.94 -6.74 -4.14
C GLN A 23 11.64 -6.95 -3.37
N SER A 24 11.53 -6.33 -2.19
CA SER A 24 10.33 -6.45 -1.37
C SER A 24 9.60 -5.11 -1.31
N VAL A 25 8.27 -5.15 -1.40
CA VAL A 25 7.42 -3.99 -1.17
C VAL A 25 7.64 -3.50 0.26
N LYS A 26 7.75 -2.20 0.45
CA LYS A 26 7.88 -1.53 1.74
C LYS A 26 6.58 -0.82 2.07
N SER A 27 6.32 -0.58 3.35
CA SER A 27 5.33 0.43 3.74
C SER A 27 5.82 1.81 3.30
N GLY A 28 4.94 2.61 2.72
CA GLY A 28 5.32 3.91 2.20
C GLY A 28 4.26 4.58 1.33
N GLU A 29 4.59 5.78 0.92
CA GLU A 29 3.87 6.55 -0.08
C GLU A 29 4.53 6.36 -1.44
N TYR A 30 3.73 6.07 -2.45
CA TYR A 30 4.13 5.84 -3.83
C TYR A 30 3.35 6.80 -4.75
N GLY A 31 3.48 8.11 -4.49
CA GLY A 31 2.65 9.12 -5.13
C GLY A 31 1.19 9.01 -4.65
N SER A 32 0.26 8.76 -5.57
CA SER A 32 -1.17 8.62 -5.26
C SER A 32 -1.54 7.28 -4.58
N LEU A 33 -0.61 6.34 -4.49
CA LEU A 33 -0.79 5.03 -3.85
C LEU A 33 -0.07 4.99 -2.50
N THR A 34 -0.78 4.65 -1.43
CA THR A 34 -0.21 4.40 -0.10
C THR A 34 -0.31 2.92 0.24
N ILE A 35 0.79 2.33 0.70
CA ILE A 35 0.85 0.90 1.05
C ILE A 35 1.34 0.76 2.49
N GLY A 36 0.67 -0.09 3.27
CA GLY A 36 1.15 -0.62 4.54
C GLY A 36 1.42 -2.12 4.40
N LYS A 37 2.50 -2.60 5.00
CA LYS A 37 2.90 -4.00 5.02
C LYS A 37 2.94 -4.53 6.45
N ASP A 38 2.21 -5.60 6.72
CA ASP A 38 2.22 -6.24 8.03
C ASP A 38 3.40 -7.20 8.22
N ALA A 39 3.52 -7.76 9.44
CA ALA A 39 4.58 -8.70 9.80
C ALA A 39 4.49 -10.04 9.03
N LYS A 40 3.34 -10.38 8.44
CA LYS A 40 3.14 -11.57 7.60
C LYS A 40 3.45 -11.30 6.13
N GLY A 41 3.80 -10.06 5.78
CA GLY A 41 4.09 -9.64 4.41
C GLY A 41 2.86 -9.26 3.60
N ARG A 42 1.66 -9.28 4.18
CA ARG A 42 0.42 -8.86 3.52
C ARG A 42 0.38 -7.36 3.39
N LEU A 43 -0.26 -6.88 2.33
CA LEU A 43 -0.36 -5.45 2.07
C LEU A 43 -1.81 -4.98 2.23
N THR A 44 -1.96 -3.79 2.78
CA THR A 44 -3.17 -2.99 2.66
C THR A 44 -2.80 -1.63 2.10
N GLY A 45 -3.69 -1.03 1.34
CA GLY A 45 -3.40 0.26 0.72
C GLY A 45 -4.64 1.00 0.30
N HIS A 46 -4.42 2.21 -0.14
CA HIS A 46 -5.42 3.00 -0.84
C HIS A 46 -4.75 3.75 -1.99
N PHE A 47 -5.49 3.90 -3.05
CA PHE A 47 -5.18 4.80 -4.16
C PHE A 47 -6.20 5.93 -4.18
N PHE A 48 -5.73 7.15 -4.39
CA PHE A 48 -6.60 8.29 -4.63
C PHE A 48 -5.91 9.31 -5.52
N GLU A 49 -6.55 9.65 -6.62
CA GLU A 49 -6.11 10.70 -7.53
C GLU A 49 -7.30 11.46 -8.09
N ALA A 50 -7.09 12.74 -8.40
CA ALA A 50 -8.13 13.63 -8.89
C ALA A 50 -7.60 14.50 -10.02
N LEU A 51 -8.41 14.74 -11.04
CA LEU A 51 -8.10 15.61 -12.19
C LEU A 51 -9.19 16.64 -12.42
N GLY A 52 -8.79 17.77 -13.05
CA GLY A 52 -9.71 18.81 -13.48
C GLY A 52 -10.35 19.53 -12.31
N VAL A 53 -9.54 20.12 -11.43
CA VAL A 53 -10.05 20.97 -10.35
C VAL A 53 -10.62 22.24 -10.96
N GLU A 54 -11.93 22.45 -10.81
CA GLU A 54 -12.66 23.66 -11.26
C GLU A 54 -12.58 24.77 -10.22
N ASP A 55 -13.07 25.96 -10.54
CA ASP A 55 -12.97 27.18 -9.71
C ASP A 55 -13.52 27.04 -8.29
N GLU A 56 -14.42 26.08 -8.05
CA GLU A 56 -14.96 25.75 -6.72
C GLU A 56 -14.10 24.76 -5.91
N GLY A 57 -12.94 24.35 -6.41
CA GLY A 57 -12.04 23.39 -5.76
C GLY A 57 -12.52 21.94 -5.80
N LYS A 58 -13.58 21.63 -6.58
CA LYS A 58 -14.08 20.27 -6.74
C LYS A 58 -13.42 19.62 -7.96
N PRO A 59 -12.84 18.42 -7.83
CA PRO A 59 -12.30 17.70 -8.96
C PRO A 59 -13.45 17.22 -9.89
N ARG A 60 -13.22 17.32 -11.19
CA ARG A 60 -14.15 16.83 -12.20
C ARG A 60 -14.16 15.31 -12.30
N PHE A 61 -12.98 14.70 -12.12
CA PHE A 61 -12.81 13.26 -12.14
C PHE A 61 -12.00 12.83 -10.91
N THR A 62 -12.42 11.74 -10.29
CA THR A 62 -11.70 11.10 -9.19
C THR A 62 -11.55 9.62 -9.47
N CYS A 63 -10.42 9.05 -9.06
CA CYS A 63 -10.19 7.62 -9.00
C CYS A 63 -9.76 7.29 -7.57
N GLY A 64 -10.51 6.42 -6.90
CA GLY A 64 -10.18 6.01 -5.54
C GLY A 64 -10.60 4.58 -5.29
N PHE A 65 -9.73 3.79 -4.66
CA PHE A 65 -10.00 2.43 -4.23
C PHE A 65 -9.13 2.02 -3.06
N LEU A 66 -9.62 1.05 -2.32
CA LEU A 66 -8.88 0.31 -1.32
C LEU A 66 -8.19 -0.90 -1.96
N LEU A 67 -7.09 -1.33 -1.35
CA LEU A 67 -6.29 -2.45 -1.83
C LEU A 67 -5.97 -3.37 -0.66
N GLN A 68 -6.12 -4.66 -0.90
CA GLN A 68 -5.56 -5.74 -0.10
C GLN A 68 -4.74 -6.65 -1.01
N ALA A 69 -3.60 -7.16 -0.52
CA ALA A 69 -2.77 -8.05 -1.32
C ALA A 69 -2.07 -9.10 -0.46
N GLU A 70 -2.10 -10.33 -0.96
CA GLU A 70 -1.40 -11.47 -0.38
C GLU A 70 -0.11 -11.74 -1.17
N PRO A 71 1.00 -12.03 -0.47
CA PRO A 71 2.22 -12.42 -1.15
C PRO A 71 2.01 -13.74 -1.91
N SER A 72 2.41 -13.77 -3.16
CA SER A 72 2.49 -14.97 -3.99
C SER A 72 3.95 -15.37 -4.21
N ALA A 73 4.20 -16.39 -5.04
CA ALA A 73 5.56 -16.76 -5.41
C ALA A 73 6.28 -15.61 -6.15
N ASP A 74 7.60 -15.58 -6.09
CA ASP A 74 8.47 -14.73 -6.89
C ASP A 74 8.39 -13.20 -6.67
N GLY A 75 7.96 -12.78 -5.47
CA GLY A 75 7.89 -11.35 -5.10
C GLY A 75 6.70 -10.61 -5.69
N GLU A 76 5.76 -11.34 -6.28
CA GLU A 76 4.47 -10.82 -6.70
C GLU A 76 3.45 -10.88 -5.56
N TYR A 77 2.39 -10.09 -5.70
CA TYR A 77 1.23 -10.08 -4.81
C TYR A 77 -0.05 -10.24 -5.64
N THR A 78 -0.92 -11.13 -5.20
CA THR A 78 -2.30 -11.16 -5.69
C THR A 78 -3.07 -10.04 -5.01
N VAL A 79 -3.65 -9.16 -5.82
CA VAL A 79 -4.32 -7.94 -5.35
C VAL A 79 -5.82 -8.08 -5.52
N MET A 80 -6.55 -7.64 -4.50
CA MET A 80 -7.98 -7.36 -4.52
C MET A 80 -8.18 -5.88 -4.20
N THR A 81 -8.94 -5.18 -5.04
CA THR A 81 -9.27 -3.78 -4.84
C THR A 81 -10.78 -3.58 -4.88
N TRP A 82 -11.29 -2.57 -4.16
CA TRP A 82 -12.71 -2.22 -4.18
C TRP A 82 -12.91 -0.74 -3.86
N HIS A 83 -13.98 -0.18 -4.38
CA HIS A 83 -14.41 1.15 -3.97
C HIS A 83 -15.23 1.05 -2.67
N PRO A 84 -15.03 1.93 -1.66
CA PRO A 84 -15.77 1.87 -0.38
C PRO A 84 -17.30 1.85 -0.51
N ASN A 85 -17.83 2.49 -1.57
CA ASN A 85 -19.27 2.51 -1.83
C ASN A 85 -19.77 1.27 -2.62
N SER A 86 -18.89 0.39 -3.12
CA SER A 86 -19.20 -0.83 -3.86
C SER A 86 -18.31 -1.99 -3.41
N PRO A 87 -18.32 -2.36 -2.11
CA PRO A 87 -17.40 -3.39 -1.61
C PRO A 87 -17.72 -4.79 -2.14
N ALA A 88 -18.92 -5.02 -2.66
CA ALA A 88 -19.34 -6.29 -3.23
C ALA A 88 -18.86 -6.52 -4.68
N GLU A 89 -18.20 -5.54 -5.28
CA GLU A 89 -17.69 -5.57 -6.65
C GLU A 89 -16.16 -5.42 -6.67
N PRO A 90 -15.40 -6.42 -6.16
CA PRO A 90 -13.96 -6.33 -6.12
C PRO A 90 -13.35 -6.51 -7.51
N ILE A 91 -12.32 -5.73 -7.80
CA ILE A 91 -11.48 -5.88 -8.99
C ILE A 91 -10.16 -6.52 -8.55
N PHE A 92 -9.75 -7.55 -9.27
CA PHE A 92 -8.52 -8.28 -8.98
C PHE A 92 -7.38 -7.82 -9.88
N GLY A 93 -6.16 -8.13 -9.46
CA GLY A 93 -4.96 -7.78 -10.20
C GLY A 93 -3.71 -8.33 -9.58
N LYS A 94 -2.59 -7.71 -9.94
CA LYS A 94 -1.26 -8.04 -9.43
C LYS A 94 -0.52 -6.78 -9.03
N LEU A 95 0.31 -6.91 -8.01
CA LEU A 95 1.29 -5.90 -7.63
C LEU A 95 2.66 -6.57 -7.58
N ILE A 96 3.64 -5.96 -8.24
CA ILE A 96 4.98 -6.51 -8.41
C ILE A 96 5.97 -5.51 -7.83
N ALA A 97 6.91 -5.99 -6.99
CA ALA A 97 8.01 -5.18 -6.52
C ALA A 97 8.99 -4.92 -7.67
N VAL A 98 9.28 -3.65 -7.95
CA VAL A 98 10.25 -3.24 -8.96
C VAL A 98 11.29 -2.32 -8.34
N THR A 99 12.42 -2.08 -9.03
CA THR A 99 13.47 -1.19 -8.55
C THR A 99 12.92 0.19 -8.22
N GLY A 100 12.99 0.58 -6.94
CA GLY A 100 12.55 1.88 -6.47
C GLY A 100 11.04 2.05 -6.30
N GLY A 101 10.22 0.98 -6.48
CA GLY A 101 8.78 1.14 -6.38
C GLY A 101 7.99 -0.15 -6.56
N VAL A 102 6.78 0.01 -7.07
CA VAL A 102 5.86 -1.09 -7.38
C VAL A 102 5.22 -0.88 -8.75
N LEU A 103 4.84 -1.98 -9.40
CA LEU A 103 3.99 -1.99 -10.59
C LEU A 103 2.63 -2.58 -10.19
N LEU A 104 1.57 -1.82 -10.36
CA LEU A 104 0.19 -2.26 -10.12
C LEU A 104 -0.52 -2.46 -11.44
N ARG A 105 -1.14 -3.62 -11.61
CA ARG A 105 -1.96 -3.96 -12.76
C ARG A 105 -3.28 -4.56 -12.29
N LEU A 106 -4.39 -3.93 -12.62
CA LEU A 106 -5.73 -4.43 -12.37
C LEU A 106 -6.31 -5.05 -13.65
N ASN A 107 -7.17 -6.05 -13.48
CA ASN A 107 -7.84 -6.71 -14.60
C ASN A 107 -8.87 -5.81 -15.29
N GLU A 108 -9.39 -4.82 -14.55
CA GLU A 108 -10.42 -3.87 -15.00
C GLU A 108 -10.18 -2.50 -14.33
N ALA A 109 -10.73 -1.43 -14.91
CA ALA A 109 -10.69 -0.11 -14.32
C ALA A 109 -11.87 0.09 -13.33
N HIS A 110 -11.58 0.66 -12.15
CA HIS A 110 -12.62 1.23 -11.30
C HIS A 110 -13.30 2.41 -11.96
N GLY A 111 -14.54 2.72 -11.55
CA GLY A 111 -15.26 3.90 -12.02
C GLY A 111 -14.44 5.18 -11.82
N GLY A 112 -14.34 6.01 -12.84
CA GLY A 112 -13.53 7.22 -12.86
C GLY A 112 -12.04 7.00 -13.18
N CYS A 113 -11.49 5.83 -12.92
CA CYS A 113 -10.06 5.56 -13.09
C CYS A 113 -9.60 5.57 -14.55
N GLY A 114 -10.46 5.18 -15.48
CA GLY A 114 -10.13 5.25 -16.92
C GLY A 114 -9.78 6.65 -17.42
N MET A 115 -10.19 7.71 -16.72
CA MET A 115 -9.86 9.09 -17.05
C MET A 115 -8.67 9.63 -16.26
N VAL A 116 -8.44 9.11 -15.04
CA VAL A 116 -7.46 9.64 -14.09
C VAL A 116 -6.16 8.84 -14.11
N ALA A 117 -6.27 7.52 -14.18
CA ALA A 117 -5.15 6.58 -14.12
C ALA A 117 -5.40 5.39 -15.07
N PRO A 118 -5.48 5.62 -16.40
CA PRO A 118 -5.86 4.59 -17.37
C PRO A 118 -4.87 3.42 -17.41
N ASP A 119 -3.59 3.67 -17.11
CA ASP A 119 -2.54 2.66 -17.20
C ASP A 119 -2.67 1.57 -16.13
N ILE A 120 -3.38 1.83 -15.01
CA ILE A 120 -3.58 0.81 -13.96
C ILE A 120 -4.25 -0.46 -14.51
N SER A 121 -5.14 -0.32 -15.49
CA SER A 121 -5.83 -1.46 -16.13
C SER A 121 -5.29 -1.80 -17.53
N SER A 122 -4.16 -1.22 -17.93
CA SER A 122 -3.48 -1.59 -19.18
C SER A 122 -2.71 -2.92 -19.03
N GLU A 123 -2.29 -3.50 -20.16
CA GLU A 123 -1.46 -4.72 -20.15
C GLU A 123 -0.12 -4.52 -19.44
N ASP A 124 0.48 -3.32 -19.55
CA ASP A 124 1.76 -2.99 -18.93
C ASP A 124 1.60 -2.64 -17.45
N GLY A 125 0.41 -2.23 -17.00
CA GLY A 125 0.16 -1.72 -15.67
C GLY A 125 0.77 -0.34 -15.42
N GLN A 126 0.55 0.21 -14.24
CA GLN A 126 1.08 1.51 -13.82
C GLN A 126 2.19 1.34 -12.78
N ARG A 127 3.33 1.99 -13.06
CA ARG A 127 4.47 2.06 -12.13
C ARG A 127 4.26 3.20 -11.14
N PHE A 128 4.53 2.90 -9.87
CA PHE A 128 4.53 3.85 -8.76
C PHE A 128 5.89 3.84 -8.09
N GLU A 129 6.54 4.99 -7.99
CA GLU A 129 7.83 5.12 -7.31
C GLU A 129 7.64 5.39 -5.83
N LEU A 130 8.47 4.79 -4.97
CA LEU A 130 8.47 5.06 -3.54
C LEU A 130 8.99 6.47 -3.29
N THR A 131 8.08 7.37 -2.90
CA THR A 131 8.39 8.78 -2.61
C THR A 131 8.76 9.00 -1.15
N SER A 132 8.16 8.21 -0.23
CA SER A 132 8.44 8.29 1.20
C SER A 132 8.26 6.90 1.85
N ALA A 133 9.30 6.37 2.48
CA ALA A 133 9.17 5.15 3.28
C ALA A 133 8.41 5.44 4.58
N GLY A 134 7.56 4.49 5.00
CA GLY A 134 6.77 4.58 6.23
C GLY A 134 7.05 3.45 7.20
N ASP A 135 6.73 3.67 8.46
CA ASP A 135 6.84 2.74 9.58
C ASP A 135 5.49 2.12 9.98
N TRP A 136 4.44 2.36 9.18
CA TRP A 136 3.11 1.83 9.43
C TRP A 136 2.94 0.40 8.92
N ILE A 137 1.99 -0.32 9.54
CA ILE A 137 1.70 -1.73 9.23
C ILE A 137 0.51 -1.92 8.29
N ALA A 138 -0.28 -0.87 8.09
CA ALA A 138 -1.45 -0.89 7.21
C ALA A 138 -1.81 0.52 6.77
N ALA A 139 -2.61 0.64 5.70
CA ALA A 139 -3.29 1.85 5.30
C ALA A 139 -4.80 1.57 5.29
N GLY A 140 -5.60 2.59 5.57
CA GLY A 140 -7.04 2.46 5.70
C GLY A 140 -7.78 3.70 5.25
N TRP A 141 -9.10 3.58 5.22
CA TRP A 141 -10.05 4.62 4.81
C TRP A 141 -11.16 4.71 5.85
N VAL A 142 -11.49 5.91 6.32
CA VAL A 142 -12.52 6.11 7.34
C VAL A 142 -13.90 5.84 6.76
N ARG A 143 -14.66 4.94 7.40
CA ARG A 143 -16.03 4.56 6.97
C ARG A 143 -17.14 5.27 7.75
N SER A 144 -16.87 5.61 9.00
CA SER A 144 -17.83 6.25 9.88
C SER A 144 -17.97 7.74 9.58
N PRO A 145 -19.16 8.34 9.75
CA PRO A 145 -19.35 9.79 9.60
C PRO A 145 -18.40 10.61 10.47
N GLN A 146 -18.03 10.10 11.66
CA GLN A 146 -17.06 10.68 12.56
C GLN A 146 -16.33 9.55 13.32
N ALA A 147 -15.00 9.48 13.17
CA ALA A 147 -14.12 8.63 13.96
C ALA A 147 -13.32 9.49 14.94
N PHE A 148 -13.61 9.38 16.24
CA PHE A 148 -12.97 10.19 17.27
C PHE A 148 -11.61 9.62 17.65
N PHE A 149 -10.65 10.49 17.84
CA PHE A 149 -9.37 10.12 18.41
C PHE A 149 -9.49 9.84 19.93
N HIS A 150 -8.68 8.92 20.38
CA HIS A 150 -8.51 8.58 21.79
C HIS A 150 -7.01 8.60 22.12
N LYS A 151 -6.65 8.99 23.35
CA LYS A 151 -5.26 9.01 23.82
C LYS A 151 -4.68 7.60 23.97
N GLU A 152 -5.55 6.64 24.29
CA GLU A 152 -5.22 5.23 24.48
C GLU A 152 -6.28 4.37 23.79
N ALA A 153 -6.00 3.09 23.58
CA ALA A 153 -6.93 2.08 23.07
C ALA A 153 -8.05 1.80 24.11
N LYS A 154 -8.81 2.83 24.48
CA LYS A 154 -9.83 2.80 25.52
C LYS A 154 -10.88 3.91 25.33
N ALA A 155 -12.17 3.54 25.38
CA ALA A 155 -13.28 4.45 25.13
C ALA A 155 -13.31 5.68 26.06
N SER A 156 -12.89 5.55 27.33
CA SER A 156 -12.87 6.64 28.31
C SER A 156 -11.85 7.74 28.04
N THR A 157 -10.93 7.54 27.07
CA THR A 157 -9.86 8.49 26.73
C THR A 157 -10.15 9.29 25.45
N ARG A 158 -11.43 9.37 25.06
CA ARG A 158 -11.90 10.10 23.88
C ARG A 158 -11.50 11.56 23.92
N GLU A 159 -11.00 12.05 22.80
CA GLU A 159 -10.67 13.45 22.58
C GLU A 159 -11.80 14.18 21.83
N ARG A 160 -11.64 15.49 21.66
CA ARG A 160 -12.58 16.30 20.85
C ARG A 160 -12.27 16.20 19.35
N ALA A 161 -11.02 15.88 19.02
CA ALA A 161 -10.58 15.73 17.65
C ALA A 161 -11.19 14.48 17.01
N PHE A 162 -11.57 14.57 15.77
CA PHE A 162 -12.09 13.47 14.96
C PHE A 162 -11.66 13.62 13.51
N ILE A 163 -11.74 12.52 12.78
CA ILE A 163 -11.65 12.43 11.33
C ILE A 163 -13.00 11.98 10.78
N VAL A 164 -13.25 12.24 9.51
CA VAL A 164 -14.57 12.03 8.91
C VAL A 164 -14.51 10.93 7.86
N LYS A 165 -15.70 10.50 7.44
CA LYS A 165 -15.84 9.56 6.34
C LYS A 165 -15.02 10.03 5.13
N ASP A 166 -14.38 9.08 4.49
CA ASP A 166 -13.51 9.22 3.33
C ASP A 166 -12.11 9.83 3.61
N ASP A 167 -11.78 10.16 4.87
CA ASP A 167 -10.40 10.48 5.25
C ASP A 167 -9.50 9.24 5.13
N LEU A 168 -8.29 9.44 4.62
CA LEU A 168 -7.27 8.40 4.45
C LEU A 168 -6.30 8.39 5.63
N VAL A 169 -5.99 7.22 6.15
CA VAL A 169 -5.13 7.06 7.32
C VAL A 169 -4.08 5.97 7.10
N VAL A 170 -2.96 6.09 7.82
CA VAL A 170 -2.04 4.97 8.00
C VAL A 170 -2.14 4.44 9.42
N ILE A 171 -2.01 3.12 9.59
CA ILE A 171 -2.15 2.40 10.85
C ILE A 171 -0.77 1.99 11.33
N LEU A 172 -0.37 2.50 12.49
CA LEU A 172 0.94 2.26 13.09
C LEU A 172 0.95 1.02 13.98
N ALA A 173 -0.18 0.75 14.65
CA ALA A 173 -0.35 -0.42 15.52
C ALA A 173 -1.82 -0.80 15.67
N ARG A 174 -2.07 -2.04 16.08
CA ARG A 174 -3.41 -2.53 16.47
C ARG A 174 -3.38 -3.09 17.88
N ARG A 175 -4.47 -2.90 18.64
CA ARG A 175 -4.64 -3.45 19.98
C ARG A 175 -6.11 -3.79 20.21
N GLY A 176 -6.47 -5.08 20.11
CA GLY A 176 -7.88 -5.50 20.13
C GLY A 176 -8.65 -4.76 19.05
N ASP A 177 -9.75 -4.12 19.41
CA ASP A 177 -10.65 -3.41 18.51
C ASP A 177 -10.18 -1.97 18.17
N TRP A 178 -8.90 -1.65 18.40
CA TRP A 178 -8.34 -0.31 18.23
C TRP A 178 -7.17 -0.28 17.27
N ALA A 179 -7.07 0.81 16.52
CA ALA A 179 -5.94 1.15 15.66
C ALA A 179 -5.29 2.47 16.12
N ASP A 180 -3.98 2.48 16.30
CA ASP A 180 -3.19 3.71 16.42
C ASP A 180 -2.96 4.24 15.00
N VAL A 181 -3.60 5.33 14.66
CA VAL A 181 -3.58 5.89 13.31
C VAL A 181 -2.88 7.23 13.25
N LYS A 182 -2.30 7.53 12.10
CA LYS A 182 -1.86 8.85 11.71
C LYS A 182 -2.70 9.31 10.51
N PHE A 183 -3.35 10.46 10.67
CA PHE A 183 -4.04 11.20 9.64
C PHE A 183 -3.23 12.43 9.27
N THR A 184 -3.09 12.73 7.98
CA THR A 184 -2.45 13.96 7.50
C THR A 184 -3.43 14.69 6.60
N ASN A 185 -3.80 15.92 6.98
CA ASN A 185 -4.73 16.71 6.20
C ASN A 185 -4.07 17.34 4.97
N THR A 186 -4.87 17.97 4.10
CA THR A 186 -4.41 18.61 2.86
C THR A 186 -3.41 19.77 3.09
N ALA A 187 -3.35 20.33 4.29
CA ALA A 187 -2.36 21.34 4.69
C ALA A 187 -1.05 20.72 5.23
N GLY A 188 -0.89 19.38 5.16
CA GLY A 188 0.29 18.65 5.63
C GLY A 188 0.39 18.49 7.15
N ARG A 189 -0.66 18.87 7.91
CA ARG A 189 -0.68 18.70 9.37
C ARG A 189 -1.13 17.30 9.73
N SER A 190 -0.34 16.61 10.56
CA SER A 190 -0.64 15.27 11.04
C SER A 190 -1.25 15.27 12.42
N THR A 191 -2.24 14.40 12.64
CA THR A 191 -2.82 14.03 13.93
C THR A 191 -2.64 12.55 14.13
N ARG A 192 -2.28 12.13 15.35
CA ARG A 192 -2.12 10.72 15.72
C ARG A 192 -2.94 10.41 16.95
N GLY A 193 -3.52 9.22 17.00
CA GLY A 193 -4.24 8.72 18.16
C GLY A 193 -4.91 7.38 17.85
N TRP A 194 -5.57 6.83 18.85
CA TRP A 194 -6.32 5.58 18.71
C TRP A 194 -7.73 5.86 18.22
N ILE A 195 -8.18 5.08 17.23
CA ILE A 195 -9.59 5.05 16.79
C ILE A 195 -10.06 3.59 16.79
N LYS A 196 -11.36 3.37 16.73
CA LYS A 196 -11.91 2.02 16.67
C LYS A 196 -11.71 1.43 15.28
N LEU A 197 -11.41 0.12 15.20
CA LEU A 197 -11.29 -0.58 13.92
C LEU A 197 -12.62 -0.59 13.15
N GLU A 198 -13.76 -0.63 13.86
CA GLU A 198 -15.10 -0.55 13.24
C GLU A 198 -15.34 0.75 12.44
N ASP A 199 -14.53 1.79 12.68
CA ASP A 199 -14.60 3.08 11.98
C ASP A 199 -13.77 3.10 10.69
N LEU A 200 -13.06 2.01 10.35
CA LEU A 200 -12.12 1.93 9.24
C LEU A 200 -12.51 0.88 8.18
N TYR A 201 -12.04 1.10 6.96
CA TYR A 201 -11.88 0.09 5.91
C TYR A 201 -10.38 -0.17 5.66
N PRO A 202 -9.94 -1.40 5.45
CA PRO A 202 -10.63 -2.62 5.83
C PRO A 202 -10.67 -2.77 7.36
N ASP A 203 -11.81 -3.20 7.89
CA ASP A 203 -12.01 -3.41 9.33
C ASP A 203 -11.35 -4.70 9.82
N GLU A 204 -11.24 -5.71 8.96
CA GLU A 204 -10.50 -6.93 9.24
C GLU A 204 -9.24 -7.03 8.38
N PRO A 205 -8.09 -7.42 8.98
CA PRO A 205 -7.00 -7.96 8.19
C PRO A 205 -7.43 -9.35 7.72
N PHE A 206 -7.19 -9.69 6.47
CA PHE A 206 -7.41 -10.99 5.85
C PHE A 206 -7.51 -12.17 6.83
#